data_cd52b542dbdc8d8a0d1d23e9aed594f4
#
_entry.id   cd52b542dbdc8d8a0d1d23e9aed594f4
#
_cell.length_a   1.000
_cell.length_b   1.000
_cell.length_c   1.000
_cell.angle_alpha   90.00
_cell.angle_beta   90.00
_cell.angle_gamma   90.00
#
_symmetry.space_group_name_H-M   'P 1'
#
loop_
_entity.id
_entity.type
_entity.pdbx_description
1 polymer ?
#
loop_
_entity_poly.entity_id
_entity_poly.type
_entity_poly.pdbx_seq_one_letter_code
_entity_poly.pdbx_strand_id
1 'polypeptide(L)'
;MTKIHFGFIMPADQLDKTKRSTYVEDLNRALKLISGQFESIWIIDHLQSGNEDMLEGFTTLTYIAALHPQFKFGHTVLCQSFRNPALVAKMGGTLQFLSGGRFILGIGAGWNEEEYRSYGYDFPPGRVRVEQLEEALQIIKSMWTEERGTFEGRYYRIREAFCEPKPTPLPPIMVGAFGPKMLHLTAQYADWWNVSSTSVERYRRLVRDFERACLDVGRDPAQIRRSWGGGCVCAPTREAAKTIGGDRYNAENSDDDFDFVGTPELIIEQMRPFIDLGVDYFMLDCGGFPNLTTLELLVGEVLPALNA
;
A
#
# COMPACT_ATOMS: atom_id res chain seq x y z
N MET A 1 12.34 1.30 -22.21
CA MET A 1 12.14 1.90 -20.87
C MET A 1 11.27 0.98 -20.03
N THR A 2 11.45 0.92 -18.72
CA THR A 2 10.55 0.16 -17.82
C THR A 2 9.19 0.82 -17.82
N LYS A 3 8.12 0.05 -18.01
CA LYS A 3 6.75 0.57 -17.95
C LYS A 3 6.42 1.02 -16.53
N ILE A 4 5.90 2.23 -16.40
CA ILE A 4 5.43 2.80 -15.14
C ILE A 4 3.96 2.46 -14.93
N HIS A 5 3.64 2.01 -13.72
CA HIS A 5 2.30 1.59 -13.32
C HIS A 5 1.75 2.47 -12.21
N PHE A 6 0.45 2.69 -12.23
CA PHE A 6 -0.27 3.40 -11.18
C PHE A 6 -1.24 2.48 -10.43
N GLY A 7 -1.28 2.66 -9.11
CA GLY A 7 -2.30 2.15 -8.21
C GLY A 7 -3.04 3.32 -7.56
N PHE A 8 -4.33 3.20 -7.38
CA PHE A 8 -5.16 4.20 -6.71
C PHE A 8 -5.35 3.82 -5.24
N ILE A 9 -4.90 4.67 -4.33
CA ILE A 9 -5.23 4.56 -2.91
C ILE A 9 -6.62 5.16 -2.73
N MET A 10 -7.58 4.33 -2.35
CA MET A 10 -8.96 4.76 -2.14
C MET A 10 -9.05 5.65 -0.90
N PRO A 11 -9.81 6.73 -0.94
CA PRO A 11 -10.08 7.55 0.23
C PRO A 11 -10.88 6.72 1.25
N ALA A 12 -10.27 6.40 2.38
CA ALA A 12 -10.85 5.59 3.43
C ALA A 12 -10.94 6.32 4.77
N ASP A 13 -10.27 7.46 4.86
CA ASP A 13 -10.18 8.33 6.03
C ASP A 13 -10.65 9.75 5.71
N GLN A 14 -10.95 10.52 6.74
CA GLN A 14 -11.33 11.93 6.63
C GLN A 14 -12.44 12.19 5.61
N LEU A 15 -13.41 11.25 5.54
CA LEU A 15 -14.52 11.35 4.61
C LEU A 15 -15.38 12.59 4.93
N ASP A 16 -15.70 13.37 3.90
CA ASP A 16 -16.62 14.50 4.05
C ASP A 16 -17.97 14.00 4.56
N LYS A 17 -18.27 14.33 5.83
CA LYS A 17 -19.49 13.89 6.53
C LYS A 17 -20.77 14.28 5.78
N THR A 18 -20.72 15.35 4.98
CA THR A 18 -21.86 15.82 4.17
C THR A 18 -22.08 14.98 2.91
N LYS A 19 -21.06 14.22 2.49
CA LYS A 19 -21.07 13.39 1.28
C LYS A 19 -21.06 11.89 1.52
N ARG A 20 -21.28 11.46 2.77
CA ARG A 20 -21.32 10.01 3.11
C ARG A 20 -22.32 9.23 2.26
N SER A 21 -23.48 9.81 1.95
CA SER A 21 -24.53 9.16 1.16
C SER A 21 -24.14 8.93 -0.30
N THR A 22 -23.22 9.70 -0.85
CA THR A 22 -22.75 9.58 -2.24
C THR A 22 -21.40 8.89 -2.38
N TYR A 23 -20.74 8.53 -1.25
CA TYR A 23 -19.38 8.01 -1.25
C TYR A 23 -19.18 6.83 -2.23
N VAL A 24 -20.05 5.82 -2.19
CA VAL A 24 -19.93 4.64 -3.06
C VAL A 24 -20.14 5.02 -4.54
N GLU A 25 -21.06 5.95 -4.83
CA GLU A 25 -21.28 6.45 -6.19
C GLU A 25 -20.08 7.24 -6.69
N ASP A 26 -19.54 8.13 -5.86
CA ASP A 26 -18.36 8.94 -6.17
C ASP A 26 -17.12 8.05 -6.39
N LEU A 27 -16.93 7.04 -5.55
CA LEU A 27 -15.85 6.05 -5.72
C LEU A 27 -16.01 5.26 -7.03
N ASN A 28 -17.22 4.82 -7.35
CA ASN A 28 -17.48 4.13 -8.61
C ASN A 28 -17.18 4.99 -9.83
N ARG A 29 -17.45 6.32 -9.77
CA ARG A 29 -17.06 7.26 -10.84
C ARG A 29 -15.54 7.35 -11.00
N ALA A 30 -14.81 7.46 -9.89
CA ALA A 30 -13.34 7.48 -9.88
C ALA A 30 -12.77 6.17 -10.48
N LEU A 31 -13.25 5.02 -10.02
CA LEU A 31 -12.79 3.70 -10.49
C LEU A 31 -13.13 3.44 -11.96
N LYS A 32 -14.25 3.98 -12.45
CA LYS A 32 -14.58 3.91 -13.88
C LYS A 32 -13.63 4.75 -14.72
N LEU A 33 -13.26 5.95 -14.26
CA LEU A 33 -12.33 6.85 -14.95
C LEU A 33 -10.94 6.21 -15.12
N ILE A 34 -10.40 5.59 -14.08
CA ILE A 34 -9.05 5.01 -14.09
C ILE A 34 -9.00 3.58 -14.67
N SER A 35 -10.13 3.00 -15.03
CA SER A 35 -10.20 1.63 -15.57
C SER A 35 -9.38 1.48 -16.84
N GLY A 36 -8.52 0.45 -16.89
CA GLY A 36 -7.60 0.20 -18.00
C GLY A 36 -6.34 1.06 -18.01
N GLN A 37 -6.25 2.05 -17.12
CA GLN A 37 -5.09 2.95 -16.99
C GLN A 37 -4.31 2.68 -15.69
N PHE A 38 -5.01 2.56 -14.58
CA PHE A 38 -4.42 2.13 -13.30
C PHE A 38 -4.53 0.61 -13.17
N GLU A 39 -3.50 -0.02 -12.61
CA GLU A 39 -3.43 -1.48 -12.48
C GLU A 39 -4.19 -2.01 -11.26
N SER A 40 -4.20 -1.23 -10.18
CA SER A 40 -4.72 -1.69 -8.89
C SER A 40 -5.40 -0.61 -8.08
N ILE A 41 -6.14 -1.07 -7.09
CA ILE A 41 -6.72 -0.28 -6.00
C ILE A 41 -6.11 -0.71 -4.67
N TRP A 42 -5.90 0.27 -3.80
CA TRP A 42 -5.27 0.10 -2.50
C TRP A 42 -6.09 0.76 -1.41
N ILE A 43 -5.96 0.28 -0.18
CA ILE A 43 -6.58 0.90 0.99
C ILE A 43 -5.60 0.87 2.17
N ILE A 44 -5.61 1.90 2.98
CA ILE A 44 -4.92 1.92 4.27
C ILE A 44 -5.63 1.01 5.26
N ASP A 45 -4.93 0.55 6.30
CA ASP A 45 -5.50 -0.32 7.34
C ASP A 45 -5.38 0.36 8.70
N HIS A 46 -6.17 1.40 8.88
CA HIS A 46 -6.35 2.08 10.15
C HIS A 46 -7.75 1.79 10.72
N LEU A 47 -7.87 1.77 12.05
CA LEU A 47 -9.14 1.56 12.77
C LEU A 47 -9.79 2.88 13.14
N GLN A 48 -8.98 3.94 13.34
CA GLN A 48 -9.41 5.30 13.59
C GLN A 48 -8.32 6.30 13.21
N SER A 49 -8.72 7.55 12.99
CA SER A 49 -7.85 8.72 12.85
C SER A 49 -8.50 9.88 13.61
N GLY A 50 -8.12 10.06 14.87
CA GLY A 50 -8.79 11.03 15.75
C GLY A 50 -10.31 10.80 15.80
N ASN A 51 -11.09 11.84 15.43
CA ASN A 51 -12.56 11.81 15.37
C ASN A 51 -13.10 11.77 13.92
N GLU A 52 -12.25 11.47 12.96
CA GLU A 52 -12.65 11.42 11.56
C GLU A 52 -13.22 10.06 11.17
N ASP A 53 -14.02 10.06 10.11
CA ASP A 53 -14.54 8.81 9.55
C ASP A 53 -13.41 7.96 9.03
N MET A 54 -13.45 6.68 9.38
CA MET A 54 -12.48 5.68 8.91
C MET A 54 -13.22 4.41 8.49
N LEU A 55 -12.92 3.93 7.30
CA LEU A 55 -13.44 2.64 6.82
C LEU A 55 -12.46 1.52 7.15
N GLU A 56 -12.95 0.42 7.70
CA GLU A 56 -12.12 -0.76 8.00
C GLU A 56 -11.58 -1.37 6.71
N GLY A 57 -10.24 -1.54 6.66
CA GLY A 57 -9.51 -1.83 5.43
C GLY A 57 -9.91 -3.12 4.74
N PHE A 58 -10.00 -4.23 5.46
CA PHE A 58 -10.27 -5.55 4.86
C PHE A 58 -11.71 -5.69 4.35
N THR A 59 -12.66 -5.18 5.11
CA THR A 59 -14.09 -5.19 4.74
C THR A 59 -14.33 -4.34 3.49
N THR A 60 -13.82 -3.11 3.50
CA THR A 60 -13.97 -2.20 2.37
C THR A 60 -13.30 -2.74 1.10
N LEU A 61 -12.06 -3.23 1.23
CA LEU A 61 -11.32 -3.79 0.10
C LEU A 61 -12.06 -4.98 -0.53
N THR A 62 -12.60 -5.89 0.30
CA THR A 62 -13.36 -7.06 -0.18
C THR A 62 -14.61 -6.64 -0.95
N TYR A 63 -15.36 -5.66 -0.42
CA TYR A 63 -16.56 -5.12 -1.08
C TYR A 63 -16.24 -4.53 -2.46
N ILE A 64 -15.23 -3.66 -2.52
CA ILE A 64 -14.83 -2.97 -3.76
C ILE A 64 -14.22 -3.94 -4.77
N ALA A 65 -13.39 -4.89 -4.32
CA ALA A 65 -12.78 -5.90 -5.19
C ALA A 65 -13.80 -6.80 -5.89
N ALA A 66 -14.94 -7.07 -5.24
CA ALA A 66 -16.03 -7.85 -5.83
C ALA A 66 -16.78 -7.04 -6.91
N LEU A 67 -16.91 -5.72 -6.75
CA LEU A 67 -17.61 -4.85 -7.70
C LEU A 67 -16.74 -4.46 -8.91
N HIS A 68 -15.42 -4.47 -8.75
CA HIS A 68 -14.46 -3.97 -9.75
C HIS A 68 -13.45 -5.06 -10.16
N PRO A 69 -13.87 -6.07 -10.95
CA PRO A 69 -13.03 -7.21 -11.31
C PRO A 69 -11.84 -6.88 -12.22
N GLN A 70 -11.78 -5.69 -12.78
CA GLN A 70 -10.71 -5.25 -13.67
C GLN A 70 -9.42 -4.83 -12.94
N PHE A 71 -9.46 -4.62 -11.61
CA PHE A 71 -8.30 -4.21 -10.83
C PHE A 71 -7.69 -5.35 -10.02
N LYS A 72 -6.37 -5.33 -9.85
CA LYS A 72 -5.71 -5.94 -8.71
C LYS A 72 -6.02 -5.11 -7.46
N PHE A 73 -5.83 -5.67 -6.28
CA PHE A 73 -6.15 -4.95 -5.05
C PHE A 73 -5.31 -5.42 -3.86
N GLY A 74 -5.08 -4.53 -2.92
CA GLY A 74 -4.30 -4.81 -1.72
C GLY A 74 -4.40 -3.71 -0.66
N HIS A 75 -3.71 -3.93 0.46
CA HIS A 75 -3.56 -2.91 1.49
C HIS A 75 -2.21 -2.20 1.35
N THR A 76 -2.18 -0.91 1.69
CA THR A 76 -0.94 -0.12 1.75
C THR A 76 -0.79 0.59 3.11
N VAL A 77 -0.44 -0.16 4.17
CA VAL A 77 -0.25 -1.60 4.28
C VAL A 77 -1.09 -2.15 5.43
N LEU A 78 -1.47 -3.44 5.38
CA LEU A 78 -2.17 -4.11 6.48
C LEU A 78 -1.32 -4.07 7.77
N CYS A 79 -1.90 -3.68 8.87
CA CYS A 79 -1.25 -3.75 10.19
C CYS A 79 -1.30 -5.20 10.69
N GLN A 80 -0.13 -5.82 10.81
CA GLN A 80 -0.03 -7.23 11.24
C GLN A 80 -0.61 -7.48 12.64
N SER A 81 -0.63 -6.46 13.52
CA SER A 81 -1.07 -6.62 14.91
C SER A 81 -2.57 -6.70 15.10
N PHE A 82 -3.36 -6.21 14.14
CA PHE A 82 -4.83 -6.17 14.29
C PHE A 82 -5.52 -7.49 13.99
N ARG A 83 -4.81 -8.48 13.44
CA ARG A 83 -5.39 -9.79 13.09
C ARG A 83 -4.38 -10.91 13.37
N ASN A 84 -4.90 -12.06 13.81
CA ASN A 84 -4.07 -13.25 13.92
C ASN A 84 -3.49 -13.63 12.56
N PRO A 85 -2.19 -13.94 12.41
CA PRO A 85 -1.56 -14.22 11.12
C PRO A 85 -2.15 -15.42 10.39
N ALA A 86 -2.61 -16.45 11.09
CA ALA A 86 -3.30 -17.58 10.45
C ALA A 86 -4.67 -17.16 9.86
N LEU A 87 -5.37 -16.23 10.52
CA LEU A 87 -6.59 -15.64 9.96
C LEU A 87 -6.27 -14.80 8.72
N VAL A 88 -5.22 -13.99 8.73
CA VAL A 88 -4.77 -13.22 7.56
C VAL A 88 -4.44 -14.15 6.40
N ALA A 89 -3.73 -15.25 6.65
CA ALA A 89 -3.43 -16.27 5.63
C ALA A 89 -4.72 -16.84 5.02
N LYS A 90 -5.70 -17.19 5.86
CA LYS A 90 -7.00 -17.73 5.41
C LYS A 90 -7.80 -16.70 4.62
N MET A 91 -7.89 -15.47 5.10
CA MET A 91 -8.60 -14.38 4.43
C MET A 91 -7.95 -14.05 3.08
N GLY A 92 -6.61 -13.91 3.04
CA GLY A 92 -5.85 -13.64 1.81
C GLY A 92 -5.98 -14.78 0.79
N GLY A 93 -5.86 -16.02 1.23
CA GLY A 93 -6.08 -17.19 0.36
C GLY A 93 -7.50 -17.24 -0.22
N THR A 94 -8.51 -16.91 0.59
CA THR A 94 -9.91 -16.83 0.16
C THR A 94 -10.11 -15.72 -0.88
N LEU A 95 -9.57 -14.52 -0.63
CA LEU A 95 -9.65 -13.40 -1.58
C LEU A 95 -8.94 -13.73 -2.90
N GLN A 96 -7.77 -14.36 -2.83
CA GLN A 96 -7.02 -14.78 -4.02
C GLN A 96 -7.82 -15.74 -4.88
N PHE A 97 -8.44 -16.75 -4.24
CA PHE A 97 -9.31 -17.73 -4.91
C PHE A 97 -10.54 -17.06 -5.55
N LEU A 98 -11.31 -16.29 -4.78
CA LEU A 98 -12.54 -15.63 -5.25
C LEU A 98 -12.28 -14.60 -6.35
N SER A 99 -11.12 -13.94 -6.30
CA SER A 99 -10.75 -12.91 -7.27
C SER A 99 -10.05 -13.44 -8.52
N GLY A 100 -9.73 -14.72 -8.60
CA GLY A 100 -8.97 -15.28 -9.71
C GLY A 100 -7.53 -14.77 -9.77
N GLY A 101 -6.88 -14.56 -8.63
CA GLY A 101 -5.46 -14.22 -8.59
C GLY A 101 -5.13 -12.72 -8.53
N ARG A 102 -6.06 -11.86 -8.08
CA ARG A 102 -5.88 -10.39 -8.11
C ARG A 102 -5.42 -9.78 -6.79
N PHE A 103 -5.38 -10.54 -5.69
CA PHE A 103 -5.01 -10.03 -4.38
C PHE A 103 -3.49 -9.87 -4.23
N ILE A 104 -3.06 -8.77 -3.61
CA ILE A 104 -1.68 -8.50 -3.21
C ILE A 104 -1.70 -8.27 -1.69
N LEU A 105 -0.90 -9.03 -0.94
CA LEU A 105 -0.77 -8.84 0.50
C LEU A 105 0.24 -7.73 0.79
N GLY A 106 -0.23 -6.49 0.93
CA GLY A 106 0.59 -5.42 1.48
C GLY A 106 0.52 -5.47 3.02
N ILE A 107 1.67 -5.56 3.71
CA ILE A 107 1.70 -5.74 5.16
C ILE A 107 2.86 -4.96 5.81
N GLY A 108 2.64 -4.51 7.05
CA GLY A 108 3.63 -3.75 7.83
C GLY A 108 3.52 -4.02 9.32
N ALA A 109 4.48 -3.48 10.08
CA ALA A 109 4.59 -3.71 11.53
C ALA A 109 3.60 -2.89 12.39
N GLY A 110 2.89 -1.91 11.79
CA GLY A 110 2.05 -0.96 12.54
C GLY A 110 2.86 0.15 13.22
N TRP A 111 2.24 1.29 13.46
CA TRP A 111 2.94 2.47 14.02
C TRP A 111 2.08 3.35 14.93
N ASN A 112 0.78 3.44 14.72
CA ASN A 112 -0.09 4.38 15.41
C ASN A 112 -0.54 3.85 16.77
N GLU A 113 0.16 4.27 17.83
CA GLU A 113 -0.10 3.85 19.21
C GLU A 113 -1.51 4.19 19.69
N GLU A 114 -2.08 5.32 19.26
CA GLU A 114 -3.39 5.77 19.69
C GLU A 114 -4.48 4.75 19.31
N GLU A 115 -4.51 4.30 18.05
CA GLU A 115 -5.52 3.33 17.61
C GLU A 115 -5.35 1.95 18.26
N TYR A 116 -4.11 1.49 18.51
CA TYR A 116 -3.87 0.26 19.26
C TYR A 116 -4.52 0.32 20.64
N ARG A 117 -4.25 1.39 21.38
CA ARG A 117 -4.77 1.57 22.73
C ARG A 117 -6.29 1.72 22.73
N SER A 118 -6.85 2.50 21.82
CA SER A 118 -8.28 2.75 21.72
C SER A 118 -9.08 1.49 21.42
N TYR A 119 -8.52 0.58 20.62
CA TYR A 119 -9.16 -0.69 20.27
C TYR A 119 -8.75 -1.86 21.16
N GLY A 120 -8.00 -1.60 22.25
CA GLY A 120 -7.61 -2.62 23.23
C GLY A 120 -6.50 -3.56 22.77
N TYR A 121 -5.72 -3.16 21.76
CA TYR A 121 -4.51 -3.87 21.37
C TYR A 121 -3.31 -3.42 22.19
N ASP A 122 -2.42 -4.36 22.53
CA ASP A 122 -1.12 -4.04 23.09
C ASP A 122 -0.27 -3.31 22.03
N PHE A 123 0.46 -2.27 22.46
CA PHE A 123 1.43 -1.58 21.63
C PHE A 123 2.86 -1.89 22.10
N PRO A 124 3.45 -3.00 21.69
CA PRO A 124 4.80 -3.37 22.07
C PRO A 124 5.84 -2.48 21.36
N PRO A 125 7.09 -2.43 21.89
CA PRO A 125 8.17 -1.69 21.23
C PRO A 125 8.35 -2.08 19.75
N GLY A 126 8.76 -1.14 18.91
CA GLY A 126 8.90 -1.35 17.47
C GLY A 126 9.72 -2.58 17.08
N ARG A 127 10.78 -2.91 17.86
CA ARG A 127 11.53 -4.13 17.66
C ARG A 127 10.65 -5.39 17.77
N VAL A 128 9.77 -5.43 18.76
CA VAL A 128 8.88 -6.58 18.99
C VAL A 128 7.85 -6.67 17.87
N ARG A 129 7.30 -5.54 17.42
CA ARG A 129 6.36 -5.53 16.28
C ARG A 129 6.99 -6.04 14.99
N VAL A 130 8.28 -5.74 14.76
CA VAL A 130 9.03 -6.29 13.61
C VAL A 130 9.25 -7.80 13.76
N GLU A 131 9.62 -8.29 14.95
CA GLU A 131 9.76 -9.72 15.24
C GLU A 131 8.41 -10.46 15.07
N GLN A 132 7.31 -9.84 15.50
CA GLN A 132 5.95 -10.37 15.28
C GLN A 132 5.58 -10.44 13.80
N LEU A 133 5.93 -9.41 13.02
CA LEU A 133 5.70 -9.41 11.57
C LEU A 133 6.51 -10.52 10.87
N GLU A 134 7.74 -10.76 11.30
CA GLU A 134 8.56 -11.85 10.76
C GLU A 134 7.89 -13.21 10.97
N GLU A 135 7.45 -13.52 12.20
CA GLU A 135 6.71 -14.76 12.50
C GLU A 135 5.38 -14.83 11.71
N ALA A 136 4.68 -13.69 11.58
CA ALA A 136 3.45 -13.64 10.80
C ALA A 136 3.67 -13.99 9.33
N LEU A 137 4.74 -13.48 8.71
CA LEU A 137 5.09 -13.80 7.32
C LEU A 137 5.45 -15.28 7.14
N GLN A 138 6.16 -15.89 8.10
CA GLN A 138 6.47 -17.31 8.08
C GLN A 138 5.20 -18.16 8.17
N ILE A 139 4.27 -17.82 9.08
CA ILE A 139 2.98 -18.49 9.21
C ILE A 139 2.16 -18.38 7.92
N ILE A 140 2.05 -17.17 7.36
CA ILE A 140 1.28 -16.93 6.13
C ILE A 140 1.85 -17.76 4.97
N LYS A 141 3.16 -17.75 4.78
CA LYS A 141 3.83 -18.55 3.73
C LYS A 141 3.61 -20.05 3.94
N SER A 142 3.83 -20.57 5.16
CA SER A 142 3.59 -21.99 5.47
C SER A 142 2.13 -22.38 5.16
N MET A 143 1.16 -21.61 5.62
CA MET A 143 -0.27 -21.90 5.36
C MET A 143 -0.65 -21.84 3.89
N TRP A 144 0.02 -21.03 3.07
CA TRP A 144 -0.25 -20.94 1.64
C TRP A 144 0.43 -22.05 0.81
N THR A 145 1.54 -22.61 1.30
CA THR A 145 2.39 -23.52 0.51
C THR A 145 2.38 -24.96 1.01
N GLU A 146 2.21 -25.18 2.31
CA GLU A 146 2.21 -26.51 2.91
C GLU A 146 0.78 -27.08 3.02
N GLU A 147 0.65 -28.40 3.02
CA GLU A 147 -0.65 -29.06 3.21
C GLU A 147 -1.28 -28.66 4.54
N ARG A 148 -0.47 -28.67 5.60
CA ARG A 148 -0.83 -28.21 6.95
C ARG A 148 0.32 -27.40 7.55
N GLY A 149 0.02 -26.15 7.88
CA GLY A 149 1.01 -25.26 8.50
C GLY A 149 1.18 -25.59 9.99
N THR A 150 2.42 -25.73 10.43
CA THR A 150 2.76 -25.82 11.86
C THR A 150 3.92 -24.87 12.12
N PHE A 151 3.74 -24.00 13.13
CA PHE A 151 4.73 -23.01 13.51
C PHE A 151 4.74 -22.81 15.02
N GLU A 152 5.90 -22.82 15.66
CA GLU A 152 6.10 -22.58 17.08
C GLU A 152 7.09 -21.44 17.26
N GLY A 153 6.57 -20.21 17.36
CA GLY A 153 7.36 -19.00 17.54
C GLY A 153 7.32 -18.47 18.97
N ARG A 154 7.92 -17.33 19.17
CA ARG A 154 7.90 -16.59 20.42
C ARG A 154 6.57 -15.89 20.66
N TYR A 155 5.94 -15.40 19.59
CA TYR A 155 4.74 -14.57 19.64
C TYR A 155 3.53 -15.31 19.11
N TYR A 156 3.70 -16.15 18.13
CA TYR A 156 2.60 -16.88 17.48
C TYR A 156 2.85 -18.37 17.44
N ARG A 157 1.74 -19.10 17.45
CA ARG A 157 1.76 -20.56 17.37
C ARG A 157 0.58 -21.03 16.53
N ILE A 158 0.84 -21.92 15.58
CA ILE A 158 -0.19 -22.70 14.86
C ILE A 158 0.19 -24.17 14.86
N ARG A 159 -0.80 -25.05 14.81
CA ARG A 159 -0.59 -26.48 14.77
C ARG A 159 -1.54 -27.11 13.77
N GLU A 160 -0.97 -27.79 12.77
CA GLU A 160 -1.72 -28.51 11.72
C GLU A 160 -2.80 -27.61 11.07
N ALA A 161 -2.54 -26.32 10.92
CA ALA A 161 -3.50 -25.37 10.39
C ALA A 161 -3.76 -25.65 8.91
N PHE A 162 -5.05 -25.87 8.57
CA PHE A 162 -5.48 -26.21 7.22
C PHE A 162 -6.01 -24.97 6.49
N CYS A 163 -5.41 -24.64 5.36
CA CYS A 163 -5.76 -23.46 4.57
C CYS A 163 -6.10 -23.87 3.13
N GLU A 164 -7.35 -24.25 2.90
CA GLU A 164 -7.89 -24.53 1.56
C GLU A 164 -9.11 -23.63 1.27
N PRO A 165 -9.33 -23.29 -0.03
CA PRO A 165 -8.48 -23.59 -1.18
C PRO A 165 -7.12 -22.88 -1.09
N LYS A 166 -6.05 -23.55 -1.56
CA LYS A 166 -4.74 -22.93 -1.68
C LYS A 166 -4.81 -21.76 -2.66
N PRO A 167 -4.20 -20.61 -2.33
CA PRO A 167 -4.14 -19.51 -3.28
C PRO A 167 -3.27 -19.87 -4.49
N THR A 168 -3.86 -19.80 -5.69
CA THR A 168 -3.15 -20.09 -6.94
C THR A 168 -3.54 -19.04 -8.00
N PRO A 169 -2.58 -18.21 -8.49
CA PRO A 169 -1.20 -18.12 -8.03
C PRO A 169 -1.09 -17.64 -6.57
N LEU A 170 0.09 -17.80 -5.94
CA LEU A 170 0.34 -17.21 -4.62
C LEU A 170 0.17 -15.69 -4.66
N PRO A 171 -0.47 -15.06 -3.66
CA PRO A 171 -0.51 -13.61 -3.58
C PRO A 171 0.91 -13.04 -3.46
N PRO A 172 1.31 -12.05 -4.26
CA PRO A 172 2.54 -11.32 -4.00
C PRO A 172 2.49 -10.67 -2.61
N ILE A 173 3.62 -10.69 -1.91
CA ILE A 173 3.78 -10.05 -0.60
C ILE A 173 4.51 -8.73 -0.78
N MET A 174 3.86 -7.63 -0.42
CA MET A 174 4.46 -6.30 -0.35
C MET A 174 4.72 -5.93 1.10
N VAL A 175 5.92 -5.47 1.42
CA VAL A 175 6.27 -5.00 2.77
C VAL A 175 6.56 -3.51 2.75
N GLY A 176 5.87 -2.76 3.62
CA GLY A 176 6.15 -1.34 3.90
C GLY A 176 7.36 -1.24 4.84
N ALA A 177 8.49 -0.68 4.38
CA ALA A 177 9.73 -0.73 5.13
C ALA A 177 10.61 0.52 4.99
N PHE A 178 11.07 1.04 6.13
CA PHE A 178 11.97 2.19 6.23
C PHE A 178 13.25 1.93 7.05
N GLY A 179 13.18 1.14 8.10
CA GLY A 179 14.31 0.91 9.00
C GLY A 179 15.10 -0.35 8.65
N PRO A 180 16.36 -0.46 9.12
CA PRO A 180 17.27 -1.56 8.73
C PRO A 180 16.69 -2.97 8.93
N LYS A 181 16.01 -3.22 10.06
CA LYS A 181 15.39 -4.51 10.33
C LYS A 181 14.22 -4.81 9.40
N MET A 182 13.40 -3.80 9.07
CA MET A 182 12.31 -3.93 8.13
C MET A 182 12.84 -4.16 6.70
N LEU A 183 13.92 -3.50 6.30
CA LEU A 183 14.56 -3.72 5.01
C LEU A 183 15.15 -5.12 4.89
N HIS A 184 15.76 -5.64 5.96
CA HIS A 184 16.25 -7.02 6.01
C HIS A 184 15.10 -8.04 5.86
N LEU A 185 14.01 -7.84 6.60
CA LEU A 185 12.80 -8.66 6.50
C LEU A 185 12.19 -8.59 5.09
N THR A 186 12.15 -7.39 4.49
CA THR A 186 11.70 -7.18 3.11
C THR A 186 12.55 -7.97 2.13
N ALA A 187 13.88 -7.89 2.25
CA ALA A 187 14.81 -8.64 1.43
C ALA A 187 14.60 -10.16 1.52
N GLN A 188 14.23 -10.66 2.69
CA GLN A 188 14.05 -12.09 2.94
C GLN A 188 12.69 -12.64 2.47
N TYR A 189 11.60 -11.87 2.65
CA TYR A 189 10.25 -12.41 2.50
C TYR A 189 9.41 -11.77 1.39
N ALA A 190 9.71 -10.52 0.97
CA ALA A 190 8.81 -9.76 0.11
C ALA A 190 9.07 -9.96 -1.38
N ASP A 191 8.00 -9.84 -2.18
CA ASP A 191 8.05 -9.70 -3.63
C ASP A 191 8.08 -8.22 -4.05
N TRP A 192 7.55 -7.33 -3.18
CA TRP A 192 7.54 -5.88 -3.39
C TRP A 192 8.04 -5.17 -2.12
N TRP A 193 8.81 -4.12 -2.33
CA TRP A 193 9.18 -3.16 -1.31
C TRP A 193 8.40 -1.87 -1.52
N ASN A 194 7.72 -1.40 -0.46
CA ASN A 194 7.00 -0.14 -0.46
C ASN A 194 7.61 0.87 0.51
N VAL A 195 7.69 2.11 0.06
CA VAL A 195 7.90 3.29 0.89
C VAL A 195 6.73 4.25 0.69
N SER A 196 6.41 5.06 1.70
CA SER A 196 5.34 6.05 1.59
C SER A 196 5.83 7.45 1.96
N SER A 197 5.27 8.46 1.30
CA SER A 197 5.46 9.90 1.57
C SER A 197 6.91 10.29 1.86
N THR A 198 7.84 9.78 1.06
CA THR A 198 9.29 9.89 1.28
C THR A 198 9.91 10.75 0.22
N SER A 199 10.76 11.73 0.61
CA SER A 199 11.54 12.55 -0.33
C SER A 199 12.52 11.71 -1.16
N VAL A 200 12.93 12.26 -2.30
CA VAL A 200 13.91 11.61 -3.19
C VAL A 200 15.26 11.39 -2.49
N GLU A 201 15.68 12.34 -1.67
CA GLU A 201 16.94 12.27 -0.92
C GLU A 201 16.90 11.14 0.11
N ARG A 202 15.82 11.01 0.85
CA ARG A 202 15.62 9.91 1.78
C ARG A 202 15.49 8.58 1.05
N TYR A 203 14.71 8.53 -0.04
CA TYR A 203 14.56 7.32 -0.84
C TYR A 203 15.91 6.81 -1.37
N ARG A 204 16.79 7.70 -1.83
CA ARG A 204 18.14 7.34 -2.28
C ARG A 204 18.98 6.70 -1.17
N ARG A 205 18.83 7.16 0.08
CA ARG A 205 19.47 6.52 1.24
C ARG A 205 18.89 5.13 1.49
N LEU A 206 17.58 5.02 1.49
CA LEU A 206 16.87 3.75 1.70
C LEU A 206 17.18 2.71 0.62
N VAL A 207 17.35 3.11 -0.64
CA VAL A 207 17.77 2.20 -1.73
C VAL A 207 19.12 1.55 -1.42
N ARG A 208 20.11 2.32 -0.96
CA ARG A 208 21.43 1.74 -0.60
C ARG A 208 21.33 0.75 0.56
N ASP A 209 20.54 1.09 1.57
CA ASP A 209 20.33 0.21 2.74
C ASP A 209 19.55 -1.05 2.36
N PHE A 210 18.56 -0.92 1.48
CA PHE A 210 17.80 -2.04 0.92
C PHE A 210 18.67 -2.99 0.08
N GLU A 211 19.50 -2.45 -0.81
CA GLU A 211 20.40 -3.24 -1.64
C GLU A 211 21.43 -4.00 -0.78
N ARG A 212 21.94 -3.36 0.27
CA ARG A 212 22.78 -4.04 1.25
C ARG A 212 22.05 -5.16 1.97
N ALA A 213 20.83 -4.92 2.44
CA ALA A 213 20.00 -5.94 3.09
C ALA A 213 19.73 -7.15 2.16
N CYS A 214 19.52 -6.91 0.86
CA CYS A 214 19.38 -7.99 -0.12
C CYS A 214 20.67 -8.80 -0.26
N LEU A 215 21.82 -8.15 -0.34
CA LEU A 215 23.11 -8.85 -0.41
C LEU A 215 23.39 -9.69 0.84
N ASP A 216 23.04 -9.17 2.03
CA ASP A 216 23.22 -9.87 3.31
C ASP A 216 22.42 -11.18 3.39
N VAL A 217 21.29 -11.28 2.68
CA VAL A 217 20.48 -12.51 2.58
C VAL A 217 20.70 -13.30 1.28
N GLY A 218 21.65 -12.88 0.45
CA GLY A 218 21.99 -13.54 -0.82
C GLY A 218 20.91 -13.42 -1.90
N ARG A 219 20.09 -12.36 -1.88
CA ARG A 219 19.02 -12.11 -2.85
C ARG A 219 19.35 -10.96 -3.80
N ASP A 220 19.06 -11.12 -5.09
CA ASP A 220 19.17 -10.03 -6.05
C ASP A 220 18.09 -8.96 -5.80
N PRO A 221 18.46 -7.69 -5.55
CA PRO A 221 17.50 -6.60 -5.37
C PRO A 221 16.53 -6.41 -6.56
N ALA A 222 16.94 -6.77 -7.77
CA ALA A 222 16.11 -6.69 -8.96
C ALA A 222 14.91 -7.65 -8.96
N GLN A 223 14.91 -8.67 -8.10
CA GLN A 223 13.80 -9.60 -7.92
C GLN A 223 12.67 -9.01 -7.06
N ILE A 224 12.89 -7.86 -6.44
CA ILE A 224 11.92 -7.21 -5.57
C ILE A 224 11.47 -5.91 -6.22
N ARG A 225 10.19 -5.86 -6.57
CA ARG A 225 9.58 -4.68 -7.16
C ARG A 225 9.65 -3.49 -6.20
N ARG A 226 10.00 -2.31 -6.69
CA ARG A 226 10.07 -1.08 -5.90
C ARG A 226 8.83 -0.24 -6.14
N SER A 227 8.09 0.08 -5.08
CA SER A 227 6.92 0.94 -5.14
C SER A 227 7.03 2.13 -4.20
N TRP A 228 6.42 3.22 -4.60
CA TRP A 228 6.28 4.42 -3.80
C TRP A 228 4.78 4.72 -3.60
N GLY A 229 4.36 5.04 -2.38
CA GLY A 229 2.99 5.40 -2.05
C GLY A 229 2.92 6.78 -1.42
N GLY A 230 1.86 7.54 -1.67
CA GLY A 230 1.66 8.84 -1.04
C GLY A 230 0.67 9.73 -1.76
N GLY A 231 0.54 10.96 -1.29
CA GLY A 231 -0.39 11.93 -1.84
C GLY A 231 0.02 12.42 -3.22
N CYS A 232 -1.01 12.69 -4.03
CA CYS A 232 -0.85 13.32 -5.33
C CYS A 232 -1.99 14.30 -5.58
N VAL A 233 -1.66 15.55 -5.91
CA VAL A 233 -2.62 16.57 -6.35
C VAL A 233 -2.16 17.17 -7.66
N CYS A 234 -2.82 16.81 -8.74
CA CYS A 234 -2.56 17.33 -10.08
C CYS A 234 -3.67 18.26 -10.52
N ALA A 235 -3.33 19.46 -11.01
CA ALA A 235 -4.29 20.44 -11.50
C ALA A 235 -3.69 21.26 -12.64
N PRO A 236 -4.51 22.01 -13.43
CA PRO A 236 -4.00 22.82 -14.54
C PRO A 236 -3.03 23.94 -14.13
N THR A 237 -3.10 24.38 -12.87
CA THR A 237 -2.16 25.38 -12.31
C THR A 237 -1.75 24.98 -10.89
N ARG A 238 -0.62 25.53 -10.42
CA ARG A 238 -0.14 25.32 -9.03
C ARG A 238 -1.14 25.82 -7.98
N GLU A 239 -1.79 26.95 -8.25
CA GLU A 239 -2.80 27.55 -7.36
C GLU A 239 -4.02 26.64 -7.28
N ALA A 240 -4.48 26.09 -8.40
CA ALA A 240 -5.58 25.13 -8.42
C ALA A 240 -5.23 23.85 -7.67
N ALA A 241 -3.99 23.34 -7.80
CA ALA A 241 -3.50 22.18 -7.06
C ALA A 241 -3.54 22.43 -5.55
N LYS A 242 -3.04 23.57 -5.08
CA LYS A 242 -3.11 23.95 -3.67
C LYS A 242 -4.56 24.07 -3.17
N THR A 243 -5.47 24.62 -3.98
CA THR A 243 -6.89 24.75 -3.63
C THR A 243 -7.57 23.37 -3.50
N ILE A 244 -7.28 22.45 -4.43
CA ILE A 244 -7.81 21.08 -4.42
C ILE A 244 -7.28 20.28 -3.24
N GLY A 245 -5.97 20.38 -2.99
CA GLY A 245 -5.29 19.63 -1.93
C GLY A 245 -5.58 20.12 -0.52
N GLY A 246 -5.92 21.41 -0.37
CA GLY A 246 -6.15 22.03 0.93
C GLY A 246 -4.93 21.93 1.86
N ASP A 247 -5.17 21.99 3.16
CA ASP A 247 -4.10 21.95 4.18
C ASP A 247 -3.37 20.61 4.24
N ARG A 248 -4.01 19.51 3.86
CA ARG A 248 -3.44 18.16 3.84
C ARG A 248 -2.26 18.04 2.87
N TYR A 249 -2.31 18.79 1.77
CA TYR A 249 -1.31 18.75 0.70
C TYR A 249 -0.52 20.07 0.62
N ASN A 250 -0.25 20.67 1.77
CA ASN A 250 0.53 21.90 1.83
C ASN A 250 1.96 21.66 1.35
N ALA A 251 2.43 22.58 0.52
CA ALA A 251 3.61 22.44 -0.34
C ALA A 251 5.00 22.45 0.36
N GLU A 252 5.07 22.33 1.67
CA GLU A 252 6.35 22.18 2.36
C GLU A 252 6.64 20.69 2.60
N ASN A 253 7.07 20.03 1.51
CA ASN A 253 7.54 18.65 1.57
C ASN A 253 8.75 18.55 2.52
N SER A 254 8.73 17.53 3.37
CA SER A 254 9.84 17.11 4.21
C SER A 254 10.38 15.74 3.78
N ASP A 255 11.44 15.28 4.42
CA ASP A 255 11.99 13.93 4.15
C ASP A 255 10.99 12.81 4.48
N ASP A 256 10.07 13.05 5.40
CA ASP A 256 9.11 12.08 5.94
C ASP A 256 7.65 12.36 5.56
N ASP A 257 7.41 13.48 4.87
CA ASP A 257 6.08 13.91 4.46
C ASP A 257 6.21 14.60 3.09
N PHE A 258 6.23 13.78 2.05
CA PHE A 258 6.43 14.22 0.67
C PHE A 258 5.24 13.79 -0.18
N ASP A 259 4.62 14.75 -0.84
CA ASP A 259 3.53 14.54 -1.79
C ASP A 259 3.88 15.15 -3.15
N PHE A 260 3.32 14.58 -4.20
CA PHE A 260 3.38 15.14 -5.55
C PHE A 260 2.30 16.21 -5.73
N VAL A 261 2.68 17.47 -5.85
CA VAL A 261 1.70 18.59 -6.00
C VAL A 261 2.10 19.51 -7.13
N GLY A 262 1.20 19.72 -8.10
CA GLY A 262 1.45 20.70 -9.17
C GLY A 262 0.68 20.45 -10.45
N THR A 263 1.26 20.96 -11.56
CA THR A 263 0.77 20.69 -12.92
C THR A 263 1.24 19.31 -13.41
N PRO A 264 0.68 18.76 -14.49
CA PRO A 264 1.14 17.50 -15.05
C PRO A 264 2.66 17.45 -15.28
N GLU A 265 3.26 18.51 -15.80
CA GLU A 265 4.71 18.59 -16.08
C GLU A 265 5.51 18.51 -14.78
N LEU A 266 5.06 19.20 -13.73
CA LEU A 266 5.72 19.17 -12.41
C LEU A 266 5.60 17.79 -11.75
N ILE A 267 4.45 17.14 -11.84
CA ILE A 267 4.28 15.78 -11.32
C ILE A 267 5.26 14.82 -12.02
N ILE A 268 5.36 14.92 -13.35
CA ILE A 268 6.32 14.13 -14.13
C ILE A 268 7.76 14.40 -13.68
N GLU A 269 8.13 15.68 -13.53
CA GLU A 269 9.45 16.11 -13.05
C GLU A 269 9.76 15.55 -11.64
N GLN A 270 8.79 15.59 -10.74
CA GLN A 270 8.93 15.07 -9.37
C GLN A 270 9.03 13.53 -9.33
N MET A 271 8.35 12.81 -10.22
CA MET A 271 8.38 11.34 -10.28
C MET A 271 9.66 10.78 -10.92
N ARG A 272 10.26 11.48 -11.89
CA ARG A 272 11.45 10.99 -12.63
C ARG A 272 12.61 10.55 -11.72
N PRO A 273 13.03 11.29 -10.68
CA PRO A 273 14.12 10.85 -9.81
C PRO A 273 13.84 9.53 -9.07
N PHE A 274 12.58 9.22 -8.75
CA PHE A 274 12.20 7.94 -8.16
C PHE A 274 12.27 6.81 -9.20
N ILE A 275 11.85 7.09 -10.44
CA ILE A 275 11.95 6.13 -11.56
C ILE A 275 13.42 5.80 -11.83
N ASP A 276 14.30 6.80 -11.85
CA ASP A 276 15.74 6.61 -12.02
C ASP A 276 16.37 5.77 -10.89
N LEU A 277 15.75 5.77 -9.70
CA LEU A 277 16.11 4.94 -8.56
C LEU A 277 15.39 3.58 -8.52
N GLY A 278 14.68 3.22 -9.61
CA GLY A 278 14.08 1.91 -9.81
C GLY A 278 12.63 1.76 -9.34
N VAL A 279 11.93 2.83 -9.01
CA VAL A 279 10.47 2.78 -8.79
C VAL A 279 9.77 2.60 -10.14
N ASP A 280 8.98 1.56 -10.27
CA ASP A 280 8.14 1.32 -11.43
C ASP A 280 6.64 1.32 -11.10
N TYR A 281 6.30 1.53 -9.82
CA TYR A 281 4.94 1.48 -9.34
C TYR A 281 4.64 2.60 -8.35
N PHE A 282 3.69 3.47 -8.70
CA PHE A 282 3.23 4.57 -7.84
C PHE A 282 1.82 4.28 -7.34
N MET A 283 1.63 4.21 -6.02
CA MET A 283 0.33 4.13 -5.36
C MET A 283 -0.06 5.53 -4.89
N LEU A 284 -1.09 6.11 -5.49
CA LEU A 284 -1.42 7.52 -5.32
C LEU A 284 -2.74 7.71 -4.57
N ASP A 285 -2.66 8.42 -3.44
CA ASP A 285 -3.81 9.03 -2.77
C ASP A 285 -4.11 10.36 -3.48
N CYS A 286 -5.13 10.36 -4.32
CA CYS A 286 -5.47 11.51 -5.15
C CYS A 286 -6.34 12.49 -4.36
N GLY A 287 -5.73 13.58 -3.91
CA GLY A 287 -6.39 14.61 -3.12
C GLY A 287 -7.56 15.28 -3.81
N GLY A 288 -8.47 15.79 -2.97
CA GLY A 288 -9.66 16.54 -3.42
C GLY A 288 -10.89 15.69 -3.67
N PHE A 289 -10.86 14.38 -3.46
CA PHE A 289 -12.02 13.50 -3.63
C PHE A 289 -13.28 14.08 -2.93
N PRO A 290 -14.46 14.11 -3.61
CA PRO A 290 -14.80 13.44 -4.86
C PRO A 290 -14.55 14.25 -6.15
N ASN A 291 -13.71 15.28 -6.12
CA ASN A 291 -13.26 15.99 -7.32
C ASN A 291 -12.27 15.06 -8.08
N LEU A 292 -12.48 14.85 -9.38
CA LEU A 292 -11.71 13.90 -10.17
C LEU A 292 -10.61 14.56 -11.01
N THR A 293 -10.40 15.86 -10.91
CA THR A 293 -9.43 16.62 -11.73
C THR A 293 -8.02 15.99 -11.67
N THR A 294 -7.55 15.61 -10.48
CA THR A 294 -6.25 14.92 -10.34
C THR A 294 -6.20 13.63 -11.14
N LEU A 295 -7.22 12.79 -11.02
CA LEU A 295 -7.28 11.51 -11.76
C LEU A 295 -7.38 11.71 -13.27
N GLU A 296 -8.16 12.69 -13.72
CA GLU A 296 -8.29 13.03 -15.15
C GLU A 296 -6.95 13.41 -15.77
N LEU A 297 -6.18 14.27 -15.09
CA LEU A 297 -4.87 14.71 -15.56
C LEU A 297 -3.81 13.60 -15.45
N LEU A 298 -3.85 12.78 -14.41
CA LEU A 298 -2.96 11.62 -14.30
C LEU A 298 -3.19 10.64 -15.47
N VAL A 299 -4.44 10.35 -15.80
CA VAL A 299 -4.80 9.44 -16.90
C VAL A 299 -4.51 10.06 -18.27
N GLY A 300 -4.87 11.34 -18.45
CA GLY A 300 -4.79 12.01 -19.76
C GLY A 300 -3.39 12.48 -20.14
N GLU A 301 -2.57 12.85 -19.18
CA GLU A 301 -1.30 13.53 -19.44
C GLU A 301 -0.10 12.87 -18.76
N VAL A 302 -0.15 12.63 -17.45
CA VAL A 302 1.03 12.18 -16.69
C VAL A 302 1.43 10.75 -17.05
N LEU A 303 0.49 9.79 -16.94
CA LEU A 303 0.78 8.39 -17.20
C LEU A 303 1.22 8.13 -18.64
N PRO A 304 0.60 8.73 -19.71
CA PRO A 304 1.09 8.62 -21.06
C PRO A 304 2.51 9.16 -21.25
N ALA A 305 2.82 10.33 -20.66
CA ALA A 305 4.14 10.96 -20.79
C ALA A 305 5.26 10.20 -20.07
N LEU A 306 4.95 9.49 -18.97
CA LEU A 306 5.92 8.64 -18.27
C LEU A 306 6.18 7.32 -19.01
N ASN A 307 5.28 6.91 -19.90
CA ASN A 307 5.38 5.66 -20.67
C ASN A 307 5.68 5.87 -22.16
N ALA A 308 5.88 7.12 -22.59
CA ALA A 308 6.33 7.44 -23.96
C ALA A 308 7.84 7.21 -24.09
#